data_0b87d5d5a7f803a87c615fbd43d5b9b9
#
_entry.id   0b87d5d5a7f803a87c615fbd43d5b9b9
#
_cell.length_a   1.000
_cell.length_b   1.000
_cell.length_c   1.000
_cell.angle_alpha   90.00
_cell.angle_beta   90.00
_cell.angle_gamma   90.00
#
_symmetry.space_group_name_H-M   'P 1'
#
loop_
_entity.id
_entity.type
_entity.pdbx_description
1 polymer ?
#
loop_
_entity_poly.entity_id
_entity_poly.type
_entity_poly.pdbx_seq_one_letter_code
_entity_poly.pdbx_strand_id
1 'polypeptide(L)'
;LEAAIPALWPEGAVPPAWALLQRLDARTSGIVCAAVADDADGLGATVRDFRQAEAGGRCCKGYLALLSGCLEQEACVRRALDMAQRRVVRVPDAETADATRWTWFRPLYRWQGESCRAFARELCRRFSLSVPSLPDSLTLAGCTIHRGARHQIRAHAAALGHALWLDGLYASSLPQSSEDGQGYFFLHHGALHLPEARWLLPPDWLPEGEIAAAGRKWLENDFMDTV
;
A
#
# COMPACT_ATOMS: atom_id res chain seq x y z
N LEU A 1 -10.35 0.66 13.56
CA LEU A 1 -10.91 1.57 12.56
C LEU A 1 -12.45 1.52 12.57
N GLU A 2 -13.07 0.33 12.48
CA GLU A 2 -14.54 0.18 12.47
C GLU A 2 -15.20 0.84 13.69
N ALA A 3 -14.60 0.73 14.86
CA ALA A 3 -15.09 1.35 16.08
C ALA A 3 -14.97 2.89 16.08
N ALA A 4 -14.15 3.48 15.23
CA ALA A 4 -13.96 4.93 15.13
C ALA A 4 -14.91 5.59 14.12
N ILE A 5 -15.50 4.85 13.20
CA ILE A 5 -16.38 5.41 12.16
C ILE A 5 -17.62 6.08 12.78
N PRO A 6 -18.34 5.49 13.76
CA PRO A 6 -19.49 6.15 14.38
C PRO A 6 -19.15 7.51 15.04
N ALA A 7 -17.91 7.69 15.51
CA ALA A 7 -17.45 8.94 16.11
C ALA A 7 -17.28 10.10 15.09
N LEU A 8 -17.39 9.84 13.79
CA LEU A 8 -17.39 10.87 12.75
C LEU A 8 -18.73 11.58 12.62
N TRP A 9 -19.79 11.07 13.27
CA TRP A 9 -21.10 11.71 13.28
C TRP A 9 -21.28 12.61 14.50
N PRO A 10 -22.08 13.68 14.39
CA PRO A 10 -22.43 14.53 15.52
C PRO A 10 -23.00 13.71 16.67
N GLU A 11 -22.70 14.12 17.91
CA GLU A 11 -23.24 13.48 19.11
C GLU A 11 -24.77 13.52 19.08
N GLY A 12 -25.41 12.36 19.31
CA GLY A 12 -26.87 12.20 19.27
C GLY A 12 -27.45 11.94 17.88
N ALA A 13 -26.67 12.01 16.80
CA ALA A 13 -27.12 11.58 15.48
C ALA A 13 -27.13 10.04 15.39
N VAL A 14 -28.13 9.48 14.76
CA VAL A 14 -28.13 8.05 14.39
C VAL A 14 -27.20 7.91 13.20
N PRO A 15 -26.07 7.18 13.33
CA PRO A 15 -25.20 6.96 12.18
C PRO A 15 -25.98 6.20 11.10
N PRO A 16 -25.89 6.62 9.83
CA PRO A 16 -26.48 5.89 8.72
C PRO A 16 -25.85 4.49 8.58
N ALA A 17 -26.45 3.63 7.79
CA ALA A 17 -25.86 2.35 7.47
C ALA A 17 -24.50 2.56 6.77
N TRP A 18 -23.47 1.81 7.17
CA TRP A 18 -22.16 1.95 6.59
C TRP A 18 -21.44 0.60 6.46
N ALA A 19 -20.49 0.51 5.51
CA ALA A 19 -19.64 -0.64 5.34
C ALA A 19 -18.24 -0.22 4.82
N LEU A 20 -17.19 -0.88 5.29
CA LEU A 20 -15.86 -0.71 4.71
C LEU A 20 -15.81 -1.30 3.30
N LEU A 21 -15.40 -0.51 2.33
CA LEU A 21 -15.25 -0.93 0.94
C LEU A 21 -13.93 -1.68 0.71
N GLN A 22 -12.90 -1.35 1.51
CA GLN A 22 -11.57 -1.94 1.40
C GLN A 22 -10.92 -2.07 2.78
N ARG A 23 -9.83 -2.82 2.81
CA ARG A 23 -9.00 -3.02 4.00
C ARG A 23 -7.55 -2.70 3.67
N LEU A 24 -6.82 -2.25 4.67
CA LEU A 24 -5.37 -2.15 4.66
C LEU A 24 -4.77 -3.25 5.55
N ASP A 25 -3.53 -3.64 5.28
CA ASP A 25 -2.76 -4.47 6.21
C ASP A 25 -2.48 -3.67 7.49
N ALA A 26 -2.26 -4.35 8.60
CA ALA A 26 -2.18 -3.73 9.94
C ALA A 26 -1.16 -2.58 10.05
N ARG A 27 -0.08 -2.61 9.29
CA ARG A 27 0.98 -1.58 9.27
C ARG A 27 0.93 -0.66 8.05
N THR A 28 -0.03 -0.87 7.14
CA THR A 28 -0.24 0.03 6.01
C THR A 28 -1.06 1.23 6.46
N SER A 29 -0.57 2.42 6.17
CA SER A 29 -1.28 3.67 6.41
C SER A 29 -2.00 4.17 5.16
N GLY A 30 -2.82 5.22 5.30
CA GLY A 30 -3.41 5.91 4.16
C GLY A 30 -4.92 5.79 4.04
N ILE A 31 -5.42 5.95 2.83
CA ILE A 31 -6.84 6.06 2.50
C ILE A 31 -7.59 4.75 2.74
N VAL A 32 -8.66 4.82 3.51
CA VAL A 32 -9.67 3.76 3.64
C VAL A 32 -11.02 4.35 3.27
N CYS A 33 -11.75 3.65 2.40
CA CYS A 33 -13.09 4.06 2.01
C CYS A 33 -14.16 3.26 2.72
N ALA A 34 -15.20 3.96 3.15
CA ALA A 34 -16.45 3.38 3.62
C ALA A 34 -17.61 3.86 2.73
N ALA A 35 -18.53 2.97 2.44
CA ALA A 35 -19.84 3.33 1.91
C ALA A 35 -20.74 3.78 3.07
N VAL A 36 -21.57 4.77 2.81
CA VAL A 36 -22.59 5.28 3.74
C VAL A 36 -23.89 5.43 2.97
N ALA A 37 -24.99 5.01 3.53
CA ALA A 37 -26.31 5.16 2.94
C ALA A 37 -27.41 5.26 4.03
N ASP A 38 -28.53 5.84 3.68
CA ASP A 38 -29.66 6.02 4.62
C ASP A 38 -30.30 4.68 5.00
N ASP A 39 -30.19 3.68 4.11
CA ASP A 39 -30.77 2.35 4.30
C ASP A 39 -29.84 1.22 3.82
N ALA A 40 -30.23 0.00 4.12
CA ALA A 40 -29.45 -1.20 3.78
C ALA A 40 -29.41 -1.48 2.27
N ASP A 41 -30.45 -1.11 1.53
CA ASP A 41 -30.52 -1.36 0.08
C ASP A 41 -29.58 -0.41 -0.68
N GLY A 42 -29.59 0.87 -0.34
CA GLY A 42 -28.64 1.86 -0.85
C GLY A 42 -27.19 1.53 -0.50
N LEU A 43 -26.95 1.08 0.74
CA LEU A 43 -25.62 0.59 1.15
C LEU A 43 -25.18 -0.60 0.29
N GLY A 44 -26.08 -1.58 0.10
CA GLY A 44 -25.81 -2.75 -0.73
C GLY A 44 -25.51 -2.40 -2.18
N ALA A 45 -26.20 -1.39 -2.74
CA ALA A 45 -25.95 -0.87 -4.09
C ALA A 45 -24.53 -0.26 -4.18
N THR A 46 -24.17 0.64 -3.29
CA THR A 46 -22.85 1.28 -3.25
C THR A 46 -21.72 0.27 -3.13
N VAL A 47 -21.87 -0.74 -2.27
CA VAL A 47 -20.86 -1.82 -2.13
C VAL A 47 -20.72 -2.62 -3.43
N ARG A 48 -21.84 -2.93 -4.11
CA ARG A 48 -21.81 -3.65 -5.40
C ARG A 48 -21.08 -2.83 -6.47
N ASP A 49 -21.41 -1.54 -6.60
CA ASP A 49 -20.83 -0.64 -7.59
C ASP A 49 -19.33 -0.51 -7.40
N PHE A 50 -18.86 -0.36 -6.17
CA PHE A 50 -17.42 -0.36 -5.86
C PHE A 50 -16.76 -1.68 -6.28
N ARG A 51 -17.36 -2.84 -5.95
CA ARG A 51 -16.83 -4.15 -6.33
C ARG A 51 -16.80 -4.37 -7.84
N GLN A 52 -17.79 -3.86 -8.56
CA GLN A 52 -17.82 -3.88 -10.03
C GLN A 52 -16.75 -2.95 -10.62
N ALA A 53 -16.50 -1.78 -10.03
CA ALA A 53 -15.41 -0.90 -10.45
C ALA A 53 -14.05 -1.56 -10.27
N GLU A 54 -13.80 -2.22 -9.12
CA GLU A 54 -12.57 -2.99 -8.90
C GLU A 54 -12.42 -4.14 -9.90
N ALA A 55 -13.46 -4.94 -10.10
CA ALA A 55 -13.43 -6.10 -10.99
C ALA A 55 -13.29 -5.71 -12.48
N GLY A 56 -13.81 -4.56 -12.86
CA GLY A 56 -13.71 -4.01 -14.21
C GLY A 56 -12.47 -3.16 -14.46
N GLY A 57 -11.52 -3.09 -13.50
CA GLY A 57 -10.30 -2.27 -13.64
C GLY A 57 -10.55 -0.76 -13.60
N ARG A 58 -11.75 -0.31 -13.25
CA ARG A 58 -12.11 1.12 -13.16
C ARG A 58 -11.79 1.75 -11.81
N CYS A 59 -11.36 0.95 -10.84
CA CYS A 59 -10.78 1.40 -9.58
C CYS A 59 -9.27 1.32 -9.68
N CYS A 60 -8.57 2.42 -9.40
CA CYS A 60 -7.12 2.44 -9.39
C CYS A 60 -6.62 2.93 -8.03
N LYS A 61 -5.65 2.23 -7.45
CA LYS A 61 -5.09 2.50 -6.13
C LYS A 61 -3.59 2.75 -6.25
N GLY A 62 -3.18 3.93 -5.83
CA GLY A 62 -1.78 4.35 -5.79
C GLY A 62 -1.20 4.24 -4.39
N TYR A 63 -0.07 3.57 -4.26
CA TYR A 63 0.66 3.41 -3.01
C TYR A 63 2.08 3.95 -3.13
N LEU A 64 2.60 4.52 -2.06
CA LEU A 64 4.02 4.77 -1.91
C LEU A 64 4.62 3.70 -0.99
N ALA A 65 5.70 3.08 -1.42
CA ALA A 65 6.39 2.02 -0.71
C ALA A 65 7.88 2.30 -0.61
N LEU A 66 8.49 1.91 0.51
CA LEU A 66 9.94 1.92 0.67
C LEU A 66 10.46 0.49 0.50
N LEU A 67 11.15 0.26 -0.61
CA LEU A 67 11.67 -1.05 -1.00
C LEU A 67 13.13 -1.20 -0.61
N SER A 68 13.53 -2.40 -0.21
CA SER A 68 14.93 -2.77 0.00
C SER A 68 15.66 -2.89 -1.32
N GLY A 69 16.87 -2.33 -1.40
CA GLY A 69 17.71 -2.38 -2.60
C GLY A 69 17.38 -1.29 -3.61
N CYS A 70 18.03 -1.36 -4.77
CA CYS A 70 17.85 -0.45 -5.90
C CYS A 70 16.94 -1.09 -6.96
N LEU A 71 15.69 -0.66 -7.05
CA LEU A 71 14.84 -0.98 -8.20
C LEU A 71 15.23 -0.04 -9.35
N GLU A 72 15.91 -0.59 -10.37
CA GLU A 72 16.50 0.22 -11.44
C GLU A 72 15.48 0.69 -12.47
N GLN A 73 14.45 -0.11 -12.73
CA GLN A 73 13.47 0.13 -13.79
C GLN A 73 12.06 -0.14 -13.28
N GLU A 74 11.07 0.36 -14.00
CA GLU A 74 9.69 0.00 -13.79
C GLU A 74 9.49 -1.50 -13.97
N ALA A 75 8.61 -2.08 -13.14
CA ALA A 75 8.30 -3.51 -13.19
C ALA A 75 6.80 -3.73 -13.04
N CYS A 76 6.28 -4.68 -13.81
CA CYS A 76 4.92 -5.17 -13.66
C CYS A 76 4.95 -6.64 -13.22
N VAL A 77 4.46 -6.91 -12.02
CA VAL A 77 4.34 -8.28 -11.52
C VAL A 77 2.96 -8.82 -11.86
N ARG A 78 2.94 -9.80 -12.76
CA ARG A 78 1.73 -10.48 -13.27
C ARG A 78 1.51 -11.84 -12.62
N ARG A 79 2.28 -12.17 -11.60
CA ARG A 79 2.24 -13.48 -10.93
C ARG A 79 0.97 -13.64 -10.11
N ALA A 80 0.47 -14.87 -10.07
CA ALA A 80 -0.65 -15.24 -9.24
C ALA A 80 -0.32 -15.13 -7.74
N LEU A 81 -1.34 -14.98 -6.91
CA LEU A 81 -1.22 -14.94 -5.46
C LEU A 81 -1.87 -16.20 -4.86
N ASP A 82 -1.08 -17.02 -4.18
CA ASP A 82 -1.59 -18.14 -3.39
C ASP A 82 -1.86 -17.68 -1.96
N MET A 83 -3.13 -17.59 -1.60
CA MET A 83 -3.63 -17.14 -0.29
C MET A 83 -4.04 -18.31 0.62
N ALA A 84 -3.69 -19.55 0.29
CA ALA A 84 -4.07 -20.73 1.07
C ALA A 84 -3.52 -20.68 2.49
N GLN A 85 -2.35 -20.08 2.70
CA GLN A 85 -1.79 -19.86 4.03
C GLN A 85 -2.37 -18.59 4.66
N ARG A 86 -2.81 -18.71 5.92
CA ARG A 86 -3.43 -17.59 6.63
C ARG A 86 -2.48 -16.41 6.89
N ARG A 87 -1.21 -16.67 7.15
CA ARG A 87 -0.22 -15.66 7.57
C ARG A 87 0.53 -15.04 6.39
N VAL A 88 0.97 -15.86 5.44
CA VAL A 88 1.81 -15.43 4.32
C VAL A 88 1.07 -15.70 3.01
N VAL A 89 1.22 -14.79 2.06
CA VAL A 89 0.79 -14.98 0.66
C VAL A 89 2.01 -15.41 -0.14
N ARG A 90 1.90 -16.53 -0.85
CA ARG A 90 2.95 -17.01 -1.74
C ARG A 90 2.73 -16.47 -3.15
N VAL A 91 3.81 -16.27 -3.86
CA VAL A 91 3.82 -15.87 -5.26
C VAL A 91 4.42 -17.01 -6.07
N PRO A 92 3.60 -17.94 -6.57
CA PRO A 92 4.08 -19.03 -7.41
C PRO A 92 4.65 -18.48 -8.72
N ASP A 93 5.45 -19.30 -9.41
CA ASP A 93 6.01 -18.96 -10.72
C ASP A 93 4.96 -19.20 -11.83
N ALA A 94 3.79 -18.65 -11.66
CA ALA A 94 2.67 -18.73 -12.58
C ALA A 94 2.02 -17.36 -12.73
N GLU A 95 1.78 -16.94 -13.96
CA GLU A 95 1.11 -15.69 -14.24
C GLU A 95 -0.41 -15.81 -14.06
N THR A 96 -1.05 -14.68 -13.74
CA THR A 96 -2.51 -14.55 -13.77
C THR A 96 -2.94 -13.77 -15.00
N ALA A 97 -3.98 -14.27 -15.68
CA ALA A 97 -4.62 -13.56 -16.78
C ALA A 97 -5.48 -12.36 -16.29
N ASP A 98 -5.81 -12.31 -14.98
CA ASP A 98 -6.57 -11.21 -14.40
C ASP A 98 -5.67 -9.99 -14.19
N ALA A 99 -5.67 -9.07 -15.16
CA ALA A 99 -4.89 -7.85 -15.12
C ALA A 99 -5.24 -6.96 -13.93
N THR A 100 -6.44 -7.06 -13.35
CA THR A 100 -6.82 -6.31 -12.16
C THR A 100 -6.04 -6.72 -10.91
N ARG A 101 -5.34 -7.86 -10.95
CA ARG A 101 -4.47 -8.40 -9.89
C ARG A 101 -3.00 -8.11 -10.09
N TRP A 102 -2.60 -7.49 -11.19
CA TRP A 102 -1.21 -7.11 -11.41
C TRP A 102 -0.79 -6.01 -10.45
N THR A 103 0.51 -5.90 -10.23
CA THR A 103 1.09 -4.81 -9.45
C THR A 103 2.19 -4.17 -10.27
N TRP A 104 2.06 -2.88 -10.51
CA TRP A 104 3.08 -2.07 -11.16
C TRP A 104 3.92 -1.36 -10.11
N PHE A 105 5.23 -1.35 -10.32
CA PHE A 105 6.21 -0.66 -9.48
C PHE A 105 6.99 0.33 -10.35
N ARG A 106 7.01 1.59 -9.92
CA ARG A 106 7.77 2.66 -10.55
C ARG A 106 8.75 3.25 -9.54
N PRO A 107 10.09 3.17 -9.77
CA PRO A 107 11.05 3.83 -8.90
C PRO A 107 10.92 5.34 -9.04
N LEU A 108 10.76 6.03 -7.91
CA LEU A 108 10.61 7.49 -7.85
C LEU A 108 11.88 8.15 -7.34
N TYR A 109 12.55 7.53 -6.38
CA TYR A 109 13.80 7.99 -5.81
C TYR A 109 14.62 6.82 -5.24
N ARG A 110 15.95 6.94 -5.30
CA ARG A 110 16.86 5.89 -4.82
C ARG A 110 17.91 6.50 -3.90
N TRP A 111 18.09 5.88 -2.74
CA TRP A 111 19.16 6.18 -1.81
C TRP A 111 20.22 5.09 -1.87
N GLN A 112 21.50 5.47 -1.78
CA GLN A 112 22.63 4.53 -1.73
C GLN A 112 23.68 5.01 -0.73
N GLY A 113 24.44 4.06 -0.17
CA GLY A 113 25.57 4.33 0.71
C GLY A 113 25.20 5.18 1.92
N GLU A 114 25.98 6.21 2.21
CA GLU A 114 25.78 7.03 3.42
C GLU A 114 24.47 7.83 3.41
N SER A 115 24.01 8.31 2.26
CA SER A 115 22.71 8.99 2.15
C SER A 115 21.54 8.05 2.50
N CYS A 116 21.64 6.77 2.11
CA CYS A 116 20.68 5.76 2.48
C CYS A 116 20.68 5.50 3.99
N ARG A 117 21.87 5.28 4.56
CA ARG A 117 22.01 5.05 6.01
C ARG A 117 21.53 6.23 6.84
N ALA A 118 21.83 7.45 6.42
CA ALA A 118 21.34 8.67 7.09
C ALA A 118 19.82 8.76 7.08
N PHE A 119 19.18 8.55 5.94
CA PHE A 119 17.73 8.53 5.79
C PHE A 119 17.08 7.42 6.63
N ALA A 120 17.61 6.20 6.55
CA ALA A 120 17.13 5.06 7.32
C ALA A 120 17.25 5.28 8.84
N ARG A 121 18.36 5.88 9.31
CA ARG A 121 18.59 6.25 10.72
C ARG A 121 17.55 7.26 11.20
N GLU A 122 17.23 8.26 10.39
CA GLU A 122 16.20 9.26 10.72
C GLU A 122 14.82 8.64 10.83
N LEU A 123 14.43 7.74 9.91
CA LEU A 123 13.18 7.01 10.01
C LEU A 123 13.13 6.12 11.27
N CYS A 124 14.22 5.40 11.56
CA CYS A 124 14.30 4.58 12.77
C CYS A 124 14.12 5.44 14.03
N ARG A 125 14.77 6.61 14.09
CA ARG A 125 14.63 7.56 15.21
C ARG A 125 13.19 8.08 15.33
N ARG A 126 12.60 8.51 14.21
CA ARG A 126 11.25 9.09 14.19
C ARG A 126 10.16 8.10 14.61
N PHE A 127 10.27 6.85 14.21
CA PHE A 127 9.29 5.81 14.51
C PHE A 127 9.71 4.86 15.62
N SER A 128 10.79 5.20 16.37
CA SER A 128 11.31 4.38 17.47
C SER A 128 11.58 2.93 17.08
N LEU A 129 12.14 2.73 15.86
CA LEU A 129 12.42 1.41 15.32
C LEU A 129 13.84 0.97 15.69
N SER A 130 13.98 -0.28 16.12
CA SER A 130 15.27 -0.93 16.33
C SER A 130 15.55 -1.88 15.17
N VAL A 131 16.70 -1.71 14.53
CA VAL A 131 17.13 -2.53 13.40
C VAL A 131 18.53 -3.06 13.63
N PRO A 132 18.85 -4.32 13.23
CA PRO A 132 20.16 -4.91 13.43
C PRO A 132 21.26 -4.22 12.59
N SER A 133 20.89 -3.70 11.43
CA SER A 133 21.77 -2.96 10.53
C SER A 133 20.97 -1.99 9.67
N LEU A 134 21.61 -0.89 9.28
CA LEU A 134 21.03 0.04 8.31
C LEU A 134 21.25 -0.46 6.89
N PRO A 135 20.30 -0.22 5.98
CA PRO A 135 20.42 -0.67 4.59
C PRO A 135 21.45 0.16 3.82
N ASP A 136 22.11 -0.46 2.83
CA ASP A 136 23.01 0.23 1.92
C ASP A 136 22.27 0.86 0.72
N SER A 137 21.08 0.40 0.43
CA SER A 137 20.23 0.97 -0.62
C SER A 137 18.75 0.79 -0.32
N LEU A 138 17.98 1.81 -0.67
CA LEU A 138 16.52 1.84 -0.59
C LEU A 138 15.95 2.52 -1.85
N THR A 139 14.76 2.12 -2.24
CA THR A 139 13.99 2.76 -3.30
C THR A 139 12.64 3.23 -2.78
N LEU A 140 12.31 4.52 -2.96
CA LEU A 140 10.93 4.97 -2.92
C LEU A 140 10.27 4.56 -4.22
N ALA A 141 9.23 3.76 -4.15
CA ALA A 141 8.48 3.30 -5.30
C ALA A 141 7.02 3.72 -5.23
N GLY A 142 6.48 4.17 -6.36
CA GLY A 142 5.06 4.21 -6.62
C GLY A 142 4.58 2.81 -6.99
N CYS A 143 3.47 2.37 -6.39
CA CYS A 143 2.89 1.07 -6.68
C CYS A 143 1.43 1.23 -7.08
N THR A 144 1.03 0.68 -8.22
CA THR A 144 -0.34 0.76 -8.73
C THR A 144 -0.99 -0.61 -8.75
N ILE A 145 -2.23 -0.69 -8.25
CA ILE A 145 -3.09 -1.87 -8.34
C ILE A 145 -4.53 -1.46 -8.61
N HIS A 146 -5.32 -2.31 -9.26
CA HIS A 146 -6.76 -2.11 -9.42
C HIS A 146 -7.54 -2.77 -8.30
N ARG A 147 -7.39 -4.07 -8.16
CA ARG A 147 -8.10 -4.89 -7.19
C ARG A 147 -7.13 -5.44 -6.16
N GLY A 148 -7.27 -4.98 -4.91
CA GLY A 148 -6.40 -5.40 -3.81
C GLY A 148 -6.66 -6.83 -3.35
N ALA A 149 -5.58 -7.59 -3.14
CA ALA A 149 -5.57 -8.85 -2.40
C ALA A 149 -4.74 -8.68 -1.13
N ARG A 150 -4.94 -9.57 -0.16
CA ARG A 150 -4.14 -9.58 1.07
C ARG A 150 -2.65 -9.62 0.74
N HIS A 151 -1.89 -8.72 1.34
CA HIS A 151 -0.43 -8.60 1.19
C HIS A 151 0.08 -8.49 -0.27
N GLN A 152 -0.76 -8.15 -1.24
CA GLN A 152 -0.40 -8.19 -2.67
C GLN A 152 0.88 -7.45 -2.99
N ILE A 153 0.97 -6.15 -2.65
CA ILE A 153 2.15 -5.33 -2.95
C ILE A 153 3.38 -5.88 -2.23
N ARG A 154 3.26 -6.29 -0.98
CA ARG A 154 4.33 -6.85 -0.15
C ARG A 154 4.91 -8.14 -0.77
N ALA A 155 4.02 -9.07 -1.13
CA ALA A 155 4.39 -10.35 -1.73
C ALA A 155 5.01 -10.18 -3.12
N HIS A 156 4.42 -9.30 -3.96
CA HIS A 156 4.94 -9.00 -5.30
C HIS A 156 6.28 -8.26 -5.25
N ALA A 157 6.47 -7.32 -4.32
CA ALA A 157 7.75 -6.65 -4.11
C ALA A 157 8.86 -7.65 -3.72
N ALA A 158 8.55 -8.59 -2.82
CA ALA A 158 9.46 -9.65 -2.45
C ALA A 158 9.78 -10.59 -3.63
N ALA A 159 8.80 -10.92 -4.46
CA ALA A 159 8.99 -11.75 -5.67
C ALA A 159 9.87 -11.07 -6.72
N LEU A 160 9.94 -9.72 -6.73
CA LEU A 160 10.90 -8.95 -7.52
C LEU A 160 12.33 -8.92 -6.91
N GLY A 161 12.52 -9.45 -5.70
CA GLY A 161 13.78 -9.33 -4.97
C GLY A 161 13.92 -8.00 -4.20
N HIS A 162 12.89 -7.18 -4.15
CA HIS A 162 12.85 -5.87 -3.51
C HIS A 162 11.74 -5.80 -2.44
N ALA A 163 11.79 -6.71 -1.46
CA ALA A 163 10.82 -6.70 -0.36
C ALA A 163 10.72 -5.30 0.29
N LEU A 164 9.56 -4.96 0.86
CA LEU A 164 9.43 -3.72 1.61
C LEU A 164 10.47 -3.70 2.74
N TRP A 165 11.10 -2.55 2.94
CA TRP A 165 12.07 -2.40 4.01
C TRP A 165 11.41 -2.62 5.37
N LEU A 166 12.02 -3.46 6.20
CA LEU A 166 11.57 -3.91 7.51
C LEU A 166 10.34 -4.85 7.50
N ASP A 167 9.91 -5.36 6.36
CA ASP A 167 8.81 -6.33 6.31
C ASP A 167 9.23 -7.68 6.88
N GLY A 168 8.85 -7.96 8.13
CA GLY A 168 9.23 -9.20 8.84
C GLY A 168 8.63 -10.48 8.26
N LEU A 169 7.66 -10.40 7.33
CA LEU A 169 7.08 -11.58 6.68
C LEU A 169 7.73 -11.91 5.34
N TYR A 170 8.22 -10.91 4.63
CA TYR A 170 8.68 -11.05 3.25
C TYR A 170 10.14 -10.69 3.04
N ALA A 171 10.78 -9.94 3.95
CA ALA A 171 12.21 -9.67 3.90
C ALA A 171 12.99 -10.81 4.55
N SER A 172 13.77 -11.56 3.77
CA SER A 172 14.53 -12.74 4.22
C SER A 172 15.66 -12.45 5.21
N SER A 173 16.03 -11.18 5.42
CA SER A 173 17.21 -10.77 6.17
C SER A 173 16.95 -10.22 7.58
N LEU A 174 15.68 -10.14 8.02
CA LEU A 174 15.36 -9.53 9.31
C LEU A 174 14.90 -10.58 10.34
N PRO A 175 15.40 -10.52 11.58
CA PRO A 175 14.80 -11.28 12.66
C PRO A 175 13.33 -10.86 12.84
N GLN A 176 12.46 -11.84 13.07
CA GLN A 176 11.04 -11.59 13.35
C GLN A 176 10.90 -10.99 14.77
N SER A 177 11.07 -9.68 14.88
CA SER A 177 11.21 -8.99 16.17
C SER A 177 9.93 -8.34 16.70
N SER A 178 8.80 -8.47 16.01
CA SER A 178 7.51 -7.99 16.50
C SER A 178 6.70 -9.13 17.12
N GLU A 179 5.92 -8.87 18.17
CA GLU A 179 5.05 -9.87 18.83
C GLU A 179 4.09 -10.55 17.84
N ASP A 180 3.63 -9.83 16.82
CA ASP A 180 2.82 -10.35 15.72
C ASP A 180 3.65 -10.96 14.58
N GLY A 181 4.99 -10.85 14.62
CA GLY A 181 5.93 -11.34 13.62
C GLY A 181 5.78 -10.70 12.24
N GLN A 182 5.08 -9.56 12.13
CA GLN A 182 4.90 -8.86 10.85
C GLN A 182 5.99 -7.83 10.58
N GLY A 183 6.76 -7.43 11.59
CA GLY A 183 7.72 -6.33 11.49
C GLY A 183 7.05 -4.98 11.33
N TYR A 184 7.83 -3.99 10.95
CA TYR A 184 7.37 -2.68 10.53
C TYR A 184 7.70 -2.52 9.04
N PHE A 185 6.89 -1.83 8.27
CA PHE A 185 7.20 -1.52 6.86
C PHE A 185 6.54 -0.20 6.46
N PHE A 186 7.11 0.43 5.46
CA PHE A 186 6.62 1.71 4.93
C PHE A 186 5.82 1.45 3.65
N LEU A 187 4.51 1.36 3.80
CA LEU A 187 3.54 1.24 2.72
C LEU A 187 2.37 2.17 3.02
N HIS A 188 2.04 3.05 2.09
CA HIS A 188 1.01 4.05 2.27
C HIS A 188 0.07 4.10 1.07
N HIS A 189 -1.22 3.89 1.29
CA HIS A 189 -2.26 4.07 0.28
C HIS A 189 -2.53 5.56 0.10
N GLY A 190 -1.84 6.17 -0.85
CA GLY A 190 -1.81 7.63 -1.01
C GLY A 190 -2.77 8.17 -2.06
N ALA A 191 -3.29 7.32 -2.96
CA ALA A 191 -4.24 7.73 -3.99
C ALA A 191 -5.29 6.67 -4.23
N LEU A 192 -6.53 7.11 -4.37
CA LEU A 192 -7.65 6.28 -4.82
C LEU A 192 -8.38 7.01 -5.93
N HIS A 193 -8.54 6.35 -7.08
CA HIS A 193 -9.32 6.82 -8.21
C HIS A 193 -10.47 5.86 -8.45
N LEU A 194 -11.68 6.42 -8.48
CA LEU A 194 -12.92 5.80 -8.94
C LEU A 194 -13.45 6.60 -10.13
N PRO A 195 -14.36 6.07 -10.94
CA PRO A 195 -14.89 6.78 -12.12
C PRO A 195 -15.40 8.20 -11.82
N GLU A 196 -15.93 8.42 -10.62
CA GLU A 196 -16.63 9.65 -10.25
C GLU A 196 -15.86 10.49 -9.20
N ALA A 197 -14.74 9.97 -8.65
CA ALA A 197 -14.06 10.62 -7.54
C ALA A 197 -12.59 10.20 -7.41
N ARG A 198 -11.79 11.13 -6.89
CA ARG A 198 -10.38 10.94 -6.62
C ARG A 198 -10.01 11.49 -5.26
N TRP A 199 -9.24 10.74 -4.52
CA TRP A 199 -8.70 11.15 -3.22
C TRP A 199 -7.20 11.01 -3.21
N LEU A 200 -6.53 11.96 -2.57
CA LEU A 200 -5.09 12.01 -2.41
C LEU A 200 -4.74 12.25 -0.95
N LEU A 201 -3.79 11.51 -0.44
CA LEU A 201 -3.26 11.63 0.91
C LEU A 201 -1.77 11.27 0.89
N PRO A 202 -0.85 12.23 0.86
CA PRO A 202 0.57 11.92 0.93
C PRO A 202 0.95 11.36 2.32
N PRO A 203 1.95 10.45 2.40
CA PRO A 203 2.41 9.91 3.67
C PRO A 203 3.18 10.96 4.47
N ASP A 204 3.05 10.86 5.78
CA ASP A 204 3.78 11.71 6.72
C ASP A 204 5.24 11.30 6.93
N TRP A 205 5.63 10.07 6.57
CA TRP A 205 6.98 9.55 6.73
C TRP A 205 7.97 9.96 5.64
N LEU A 206 7.53 10.58 4.55
CA LEU A 206 8.44 11.16 3.57
C LEU A 206 9.13 12.41 4.12
N PRO A 207 10.45 12.56 3.91
CA PRO A 207 11.15 13.78 4.24
C PRO A 207 10.66 14.94 3.36
N GLU A 208 10.69 16.16 3.88
CA GLU A 208 10.39 17.34 3.07
C GLU A 208 11.38 17.52 1.91
N GLY A 209 11.01 18.31 0.89
CA GLY A 209 11.85 18.62 -0.25
C GLY A 209 11.56 17.77 -1.50
N GLU A 210 12.59 17.50 -2.31
CA GLU A 210 12.47 16.85 -3.61
C GLU A 210 11.82 15.46 -3.53
N ILE A 211 12.10 14.70 -2.48
CA ILE A 211 11.60 13.33 -2.31
C ILE A 211 10.08 13.34 -2.05
N ALA A 212 9.63 14.23 -1.16
CA ALA A 212 8.20 14.40 -0.93
C ALA A 212 7.50 14.95 -2.18
N ALA A 213 8.17 15.86 -2.92
CA ALA A 213 7.66 16.39 -4.18
C ALA A 213 7.51 15.28 -5.24
N ALA A 214 8.51 14.40 -5.39
CA ALA A 214 8.44 13.26 -6.30
C ALA A 214 7.28 12.30 -5.95
N GLY A 215 7.12 11.97 -4.66
CA GLY A 215 6.01 11.15 -4.19
C GLY A 215 4.64 11.80 -4.42
N ARG A 216 4.49 13.09 -4.10
CA ARG A 216 3.25 13.85 -4.36
C ARG A 216 2.94 13.93 -5.85
N LYS A 217 3.92 14.30 -6.68
CA LYS A 217 3.75 14.38 -8.13
C LYS A 217 3.26 13.07 -8.71
N TRP A 218 3.83 11.96 -8.26
CA TRP A 218 3.40 10.65 -8.72
C TRP A 218 1.95 10.35 -8.30
N LEU A 219 1.57 10.61 -7.04
CA LEU A 219 0.19 10.45 -6.57
C LEU A 219 -0.79 11.35 -7.31
N GLU A 220 -0.37 12.57 -7.70
CA GLU A 220 -1.24 13.54 -8.36
C GLU A 220 -1.46 13.25 -9.84
N ASN A 221 -0.42 12.79 -10.55
CA ASN A 221 -0.41 12.77 -12.00
C ASN A 221 -0.07 11.40 -12.60
N ASP A 222 0.96 10.75 -12.08
CA ASP A 222 1.64 9.70 -12.84
C ASP A 222 1.13 8.27 -12.55
N PHE A 223 0.43 8.05 -11.42
CA PHE A 223 0.02 6.68 -11.07
C PHE A 223 -1.07 6.11 -12.00
N MET A 224 -1.83 6.98 -12.66
CA MET A 224 -2.84 6.57 -13.66
C MET A 224 -2.22 6.23 -15.01
N ASP A 225 -1.06 6.82 -15.35
CA ASP A 225 -0.38 6.59 -16.63
C ASP A 225 0.38 5.25 -16.67
N THR A 226 0.42 4.56 -15.54
CA THR A 226 1.14 3.28 -15.40
C THR A 226 0.27 2.06 -15.77
N VAL A 227 -1.01 2.28 -16.11
CA VAL A 227 -2.03 1.21 -16.24
C VAL A 227 -2.64 1.14 -17.62
#